data_1d0ef00763cc26a4d1b63c0d8ea77a30
#
_entry.id   1d0ef00763cc26a4d1b63c0d8ea77a30
#
_cell.length_a   1.000
_cell.length_b   1.000
_cell.length_c   1.000
_cell.angle_alpha   90.00
_cell.angle_beta   90.00
_cell.angle_gamma   90.00
#
_symmetry.space_group_name_H-M   'P 1'
#
loop_
_entity.id
_entity.type
_entity.pdbx_description
1 polymer ?
#
loop_
_entity_poly.entity_id
_entity_poly.type
_entity_poly.pdbx_seq_one_letter_code
_entity_poly.pdbx_strand_id
1 'polypeptide(L)'
;MNKSLTRRRLLVALGGLSSAALLAACGGTEATPTPAPAAGSAAQASPTPAAAAVSPTPAAASPTAPAVVTSPGSTVKVVYWGSFSGNLGEAEQGMVKRFNESQKDVVVDYQYQGNYEETAQKLTQALAAGTTPDIVLLSDVWWFKFYLNDVLLPLNDLFAANKIDTKDYVDPLIEEGTRKGVIYWVPFARSTPLFYYNKQVWQEAGLPDRGPQTWAEFLEWVPKLLKKEGDKTTRYAFAHPSAASYIAWLFQPVVWQHGGRYSDPDFTIRIQEDPAVEAGRLYLASVRDGWAVPTKDIVADFTNGAAAAMMASTASLRGILKTATFPVGTAFLPEGPKGFGCCTGGSGLAILKNKPKEIQEAAFKYLAFATDPENTMWWSQNTGYMPVRKSAIASQEMQNFYKENPNFKTAVEQLPKTRPQDAARVWIPNGDQIIGKGLERVTVQQEDPAGVFADVAKTLEREAKPVVEQLKRREG
;
A
#
# COMPACT_ATOMS: atom_id res chain seq x y z
N MET A 1 47.94 13.89 48.92
CA MET A 1 48.61 15.09 48.42
C MET A 1 48.18 15.28 46.96
N ASN A 2 47.24 16.15 46.70
CA ASN A 2 47.31 17.48 46.11
C ASN A 2 47.88 17.46 44.69
N LYS A 3 47.30 17.99 43.67
CA LYS A 3 46.35 19.08 43.35
C LYS A 3 46.01 18.94 41.84
N SER A 4 44.82 18.95 41.33
CA SER A 4 43.93 20.05 40.85
C SER A 4 44.64 21.14 40.05
N LEU A 5 44.04 21.46 38.88
CA LEU A 5 43.74 22.77 38.29
C LEU A 5 43.54 22.64 36.76
N THR A 6 42.44 22.75 36.23
CA THR A 6 41.44 23.81 35.87
C THR A 6 41.92 24.85 34.86
N ARG A 7 41.14 24.93 33.80
CA ARG A 7 40.61 26.15 33.15
C ARG A 7 41.43 26.93 32.11
N ARG A 8 40.90 27.01 30.96
CA ARG A 8 40.21 28.20 30.32
C ARG A 8 41.07 29.09 29.41
N ARG A 9 40.47 29.32 28.24
CA ARG A 9 40.41 30.59 27.44
C ARG A 9 41.68 30.94 26.64
N LEU A 10 41.62 31.46 25.42
CA LEU A 10 40.84 32.55 24.76
C LEU A 10 41.27 32.60 23.28
N LEU A 11 40.42 32.64 22.34
CA LEU A 11 39.90 33.72 21.52
C LEU A 11 40.90 34.55 20.66
N VAL A 12 40.51 34.74 19.39
CA VAL A 12 40.64 35.97 18.57
C VAL A 12 41.92 36.06 17.71
N ALA A 13 41.95 36.44 16.51
CA ALA A 13 41.09 36.86 15.41
C ALA A 13 41.97 37.31 14.23
N LEU A 14 41.35 37.44 13.09
CA LEU A 14 41.59 38.45 12.05
C LEU A 14 42.72 38.35 11.03
N GLY A 15 42.28 38.41 9.84
CA GLY A 15 42.85 39.24 8.75
C GLY A 15 43.77 38.45 7.81
N GLY A 16 43.62 38.40 6.57
CA GLY A 16 43.00 39.16 5.55
C GLY A 16 43.90 39.18 4.32
N LEU A 17 43.33 39.14 3.18
CA LEU A 17 43.81 39.76 1.92
C LEU A 17 44.90 39.08 1.06
N SER A 18 44.44 38.64 -0.09
CA SER A 18 44.86 39.15 -1.42
C SER A 18 45.91 38.40 -2.23
N SER A 19 45.51 38.14 -3.41
CA SER A 19 46.14 38.36 -4.73
C SER A 19 47.04 37.29 -5.34
N ALA A 20 46.49 36.73 -6.35
CA ALA A 20 46.83 36.87 -7.78
C ALA A 20 48.00 36.06 -8.35
N ALA A 21 47.61 35.27 -9.27
CA ALA A 21 48.01 35.18 -10.68
C ALA A 21 49.31 34.45 -11.07
N LEU A 22 49.18 33.63 -12.02
CA LEU A 22 49.78 33.51 -13.34
C LEU A 22 50.27 32.09 -13.70
N LEU A 23 49.56 31.57 -14.71
CA LEU A 23 50.02 31.11 -16.03
C LEU A 23 51.00 29.93 -16.07
N ALA A 24 50.96 28.99 -16.86
CA ALA A 24 50.50 28.57 -18.20
C ALA A 24 50.93 27.13 -18.41
N ALA A 25 50.55 26.32 -19.26
CA ALA A 25 49.97 26.22 -20.53
C ALA A 25 49.98 24.77 -21.02
N CYS A 26 49.12 24.51 -21.94
CA CYS A 26 49.11 23.66 -23.14
C CYS A 26 48.50 22.25 -23.00
N GLY A 27 47.46 22.07 -23.72
CA GLY A 27 47.12 21.46 -24.96
C GLY A 27 45.79 20.79 -24.96
N GLY A 28 44.86 21.19 -25.57
CA GLY A 28 44.00 21.20 -26.67
C GLY A 28 43.25 19.92 -26.93
N THR A 29 41.92 20.01 -26.98
CA THR A 29 41.11 19.70 -28.16
C THR A 29 39.66 20.16 -27.90
N GLU A 30 39.13 20.85 -28.89
CA GLU A 30 37.82 21.52 -28.94
C GLU A 30 36.65 20.52 -28.89
N ALA A 31 35.58 20.90 -28.14
CA ALA A 31 34.22 20.44 -28.41
C ALA A 31 33.27 21.65 -28.39
N THR A 32 32.58 21.80 -29.47
CA THR A 32 31.67 22.89 -29.86
C THR A 32 30.49 23.06 -28.86
N PRO A 33 30.13 24.28 -28.45
CA PRO A 33 28.95 24.50 -27.61
C PRO A 33 27.66 24.68 -28.43
N THR A 34 26.61 24.03 -28.03
CA THR A 34 25.23 24.23 -28.49
C THR A 34 24.63 25.42 -27.77
N PRO A 35 23.87 26.34 -28.42
CA PRO A 35 23.42 27.59 -27.81
C PRO A 35 22.17 27.41 -26.94
N ALA A 36 22.13 28.13 -25.82
CA ALA A 36 20.98 28.32 -24.96
C ALA A 36 19.92 29.22 -25.61
N PRO A 37 18.62 29.05 -25.34
CA PRO A 37 17.58 29.95 -25.81
C PRO A 37 17.49 31.20 -24.93
N ALA A 38 17.29 32.34 -25.63
CA ALA A 38 17.28 33.70 -25.14
C ALA A 38 16.07 34.00 -24.23
N ALA A 39 16.30 34.85 -23.24
CA ALA A 39 15.29 35.47 -22.40
C ALA A 39 14.43 36.44 -23.21
N GLY A 40 13.11 36.22 -23.19
CA GLY A 40 12.11 37.09 -23.76
C GLY A 40 11.55 38.09 -22.72
N SER A 41 11.55 39.32 -23.15
CA SER A 41 11.12 40.60 -22.65
C SER A 41 9.80 40.63 -21.87
N ALA A 42 9.78 41.44 -20.79
CA ALA A 42 8.62 41.90 -20.05
C ALA A 42 7.64 42.71 -20.92
N ALA A 43 6.36 42.40 -20.88
CA ALA A 43 5.28 43.19 -21.43
C ALA A 43 4.43 43.82 -20.31
N GLN A 44 4.20 45.10 -20.46
CA GLN A 44 3.51 46.04 -19.59
C GLN A 44 2.02 45.72 -19.39
N ALA A 45 1.53 46.00 -18.19
CA ALA A 45 0.11 46.02 -17.85
C ALA A 45 -0.62 47.20 -18.50
N SER A 46 -1.81 46.94 -19.03
CA SER A 46 -2.78 47.98 -19.42
C SER A 46 -4.10 47.78 -18.67
N PRO A 47 -4.89 48.85 -18.45
CA PRO A 47 -5.87 48.94 -17.37
C PRO A 47 -7.22 48.30 -17.69
N THR A 48 -7.88 47.80 -16.66
CA THR A 48 -9.23 47.23 -16.61
C THR A 48 -10.32 48.26 -16.96
N PRO A 49 -11.31 47.98 -17.81
CA PRO A 49 -12.55 48.71 -17.86
C PRO A 49 -13.60 48.17 -16.86
N ALA A 50 -14.40 49.12 -16.34
CA ALA A 50 -15.41 48.94 -15.32
C ALA A 50 -16.54 47.97 -15.72
N ALA A 51 -17.07 47.28 -14.72
CA ALA A 51 -18.19 46.34 -14.80
C ALA A 51 -19.50 47.03 -15.21
N ALA A 52 -20.14 46.50 -16.25
CA ALA A 52 -21.54 46.77 -16.57
C ALA A 52 -22.39 45.66 -15.96
N ALA A 53 -23.44 46.03 -15.23
CA ALA A 53 -24.41 45.12 -14.61
C ALA A 53 -25.21 44.38 -15.70
N VAL A 54 -25.24 43.05 -15.64
CA VAL A 54 -26.06 42.20 -16.50
C VAL A 54 -27.15 41.55 -15.64
N SER A 55 -28.40 41.75 -16.06
CA SER A 55 -29.60 41.14 -15.49
C SER A 55 -29.62 39.63 -15.63
N PRO A 56 -30.25 38.87 -14.72
CA PRO A 56 -30.22 37.42 -14.76
C PRO A 56 -31.09 36.87 -15.88
N THR A 57 -30.49 36.12 -16.79
CA THR A 57 -31.16 35.28 -17.79
C THR A 57 -31.68 33.99 -17.11
N PRO A 58 -32.87 33.47 -17.49
CA PRO A 58 -33.38 32.25 -16.88
C PRO A 58 -32.48 31.05 -17.15
N ALA A 59 -32.32 30.18 -16.15
CA ALA A 59 -31.51 28.97 -16.20
C ALA A 59 -32.00 28.06 -17.37
N ALA A 60 -31.05 27.81 -18.29
CA ALA A 60 -31.25 26.79 -19.32
C ALA A 60 -31.22 25.41 -18.65
N ALA A 61 -32.20 24.57 -19.01
CA ALA A 61 -32.29 23.18 -18.56
C ALA A 61 -31.02 22.44 -18.89
N SER A 62 -30.49 21.70 -17.89
CA SER A 62 -29.35 20.81 -18.06
C SER A 62 -29.58 19.86 -19.24
N PRO A 63 -28.58 19.66 -20.11
CA PRO A 63 -28.72 18.68 -21.19
C PRO A 63 -28.81 17.28 -20.56
N THR A 64 -29.93 16.61 -20.76
CA THR A 64 -30.08 15.18 -20.50
C THR A 64 -29.07 14.47 -21.40
N ALA A 65 -28.16 13.69 -20.79
CA ALA A 65 -27.22 12.88 -21.53
C ALA A 65 -28.00 11.99 -22.52
N PRO A 66 -27.57 11.87 -23.79
CA PRO A 66 -28.26 11.01 -24.76
C PRO A 66 -28.27 9.57 -24.25
N ALA A 67 -29.43 8.94 -24.21
CA ALA A 67 -29.56 7.51 -23.99
C ALA A 67 -28.75 6.81 -25.10
N VAL A 68 -27.72 6.04 -24.68
CA VAL A 68 -26.99 5.18 -25.61
C VAL A 68 -27.94 4.08 -26.04
N VAL A 69 -28.53 4.23 -27.21
CA VAL A 69 -29.30 3.18 -27.86
C VAL A 69 -28.30 2.23 -28.52
N THR A 70 -27.92 1.16 -27.80
CA THR A 70 -27.12 0.10 -28.39
C THR A 70 -28.01 -0.78 -29.26
N SER A 71 -27.60 -0.99 -30.51
CA SER A 71 -28.22 -1.96 -31.39
C SER A 71 -28.00 -3.38 -30.85
N PRO A 72 -28.97 -4.32 -30.94
CA PRO A 72 -28.75 -5.70 -30.56
C PRO A 72 -27.54 -6.28 -31.32
N GLY A 73 -26.49 -6.71 -30.59
CA GLY A 73 -25.25 -7.26 -31.14
C GLY A 73 -24.03 -6.31 -31.16
N SER A 74 -24.15 -5.09 -30.58
CA SER A 74 -22.97 -4.22 -30.41
C SER A 74 -22.17 -4.61 -29.14
N THR A 75 -20.85 -4.70 -29.27
CA THR A 75 -19.94 -4.93 -28.16
C THR A 75 -19.97 -3.74 -27.18
N VAL A 76 -20.24 -4.00 -25.90
CA VAL A 76 -20.24 -2.97 -24.84
C VAL A 76 -18.80 -2.68 -24.39
N LYS A 77 -18.40 -1.42 -24.43
CA LYS A 77 -17.09 -0.99 -23.94
C LYS A 77 -17.19 -0.55 -22.47
N VAL A 78 -16.28 -1.07 -21.62
CA VAL A 78 -16.15 -0.77 -20.20
C VAL A 78 -14.76 -0.23 -19.91
N VAL A 79 -14.64 0.90 -19.25
CA VAL A 79 -13.37 1.51 -18.85
C VAL A 79 -12.98 1.05 -17.46
N TYR A 80 -11.78 0.44 -17.33
CA TYR A 80 -11.23 -0.03 -16.08
C TYR A 80 -9.95 0.74 -15.71
N TRP A 81 -9.95 1.38 -14.55
CA TRP A 81 -8.78 2.04 -13.96
C TRP A 81 -8.05 1.12 -13.00
N GLY A 82 -6.86 0.67 -13.40
CA GLY A 82 -5.96 -0.17 -12.61
C GLY A 82 -4.82 0.62 -11.96
N SER A 83 -4.13 -0.02 -11.00
CA SER A 83 -3.14 0.65 -10.15
C SER A 83 -1.79 -0.08 -10.08
N PHE A 84 -1.58 -1.14 -10.84
CA PHE A 84 -0.35 -1.90 -10.76
C PHE A 84 0.61 -1.60 -11.91
N SER A 85 1.90 -1.64 -11.59
CA SER A 85 3.02 -1.57 -12.55
C SER A 85 3.92 -2.78 -12.42
N GLY A 86 4.92 -2.91 -13.30
CA GLY A 86 5.84 -4.03 -13.32
C GLY A 86 5.12 -5.37 -13.42
N ASN A 87 5.61 -6.39 -12.72
CA ASN A 87 5.07 -7.75 -12.76
C ASN A 87 3.58 -7.84 -12.36
N LEU A 88 3.13 -7.03 -11.42
CA LEU A 88 1.72 -6.97 -11.04
C LEU A 88 0.86 -6.31 -12.14
N GLY A 89 1.39 -5.28 -12.78
CA GLY A 89 0.72 -4.62 -13.91
C GLY A 89 0.62 -5.52 -15.15
N GLU A 90 1.64 -6.31 -15.43
CA GLU A 90 1.60 -7.34 -16.46
C GLU A 90 0.51 -8.38 -16.20
N ALA A 91 0.39 -8.84 -14.95
CA ALA A 91 -0.67 -9.77 -14.55
C ALA A 91 -2.06 -9.12 -14.61
N GLU A 92 -2.22 -7.86 -14.21
CA GLU A 92 -3.50 -7.13 -14.28
C GLU A 92 -3.96 -6.98 -15.74
N GLN A 93 -3.06 -6.58 -16.64
CA GLN A 93 -3.35 -6.53 -18.08
C GLN A 93 -3.62 -7.94 -18.66
N GLY A 94 -2.90 -8.95 -18.17
CA GLY A 94 -3.14 -10.36 -18.53
C GLY A 94 -4.54 -10.82 -18.15
N MET A 95 -5.07 -10.42 -17.00
CA MET A 95 -6.45 -10.71 -16.58
C MET A 95 -7.48 -10.06 -17.52
N VAL A 96 -7.28 -8.80 -17.88
CA VAL A 96 -8.13 -8.10 -18.84
C VAL A 96 -8.10 -8.76 -20.23
N LYS A 97 -6.91 -9.15 -20.68
CA LYS A 97 -6.74 -9.87 -21.95
C LYS A 97 -7.51 -11.19 -21.95
N ARG A 98 -7.35 -12.01 -20.88
CA ARG A 98 -8.09 -13.27 -20.74
C ARG A 98 -9.60 -13.06 -20.83
N PHE A 99 -10.14 -12.02 -20.15
CA PHE A 99 -11.56 -11.67 -20.24
C PHE A 99 -11.97 -11.30 -21.66
N ASN A 100 -11.26 -10.39 -22.30
CA ASN A 100 -11.59 -9.91 -23.65
C ASN A 100 -11.49 -11.03 -24.71
N GLU A 101 -10.64 -12.05 -24.50
CA GLU A 101 -10.52 -13.21 -25.39
C GLU A 101 -11.59 -14.28 -25.14
N SER A 102 -12.16 -14.36 -23.91
CA SER A 102 -13.09 -15.41 -23.51
C SER A 102 -14.52 -15.21 -24.05
N GLN A 103 -14.89 -14.00 -24.46
CA GLN A 103 -16.22 -13.64 -24.92
C GLN A 103 -16.17 -12.45 -25.90
N LYS A 104 -17.32 -12.07 -26.51
CA LYS A 104 -17.41 -11.02 -27.55
C LYS A 104 -18.38 -9.87 -27.20
N ASP A 105 -19.13 -10.00 -26.11
CA ASP A 105 -20.20 -9.06 -25.76
C ASP A 105 -19.65 -7.80 -25.08
N VAL A 106 -18.53 -7.91 -24.35
CA VAL A 106 -17.95 -6.83 -23.56
C VAL A 106 -16.46 -6.71 -23.86
N VAL A 107 -15.98 -5.48 -24.05
CA VAL A 107 -14.54 -5.18 -24.13
C VAL A 107 -14.17 -4.29 -22.96
N VAL A 108 -13.24 -4.73 -22.14
CA VAL A 108 -12.63 -3.95 -21.05
C VAL A 108 -11.44 -3.18 -21.59
N ASP A 109 -11.50 -1.85 -21.52
CA ASP A 109 -10.43 -0.91 -21.84
C ASP A 109 -9.65 -0.60 -20.56
N TYR A 110 -8.52 -1.25 -20.38
CA TYR A 110 -7.66 -1.07 -19.22
C TYR A 110 -6.84 0.21 -19.32
N GLN A 111 -6.85 0.99 -18.25
CA GLN A 111 -6.11 2.24 -18.14
C GLN A 111 -5.33 2.28 -16.81
N TYR A 112 -4.02 2.19 -16.87
CA TYR A 112 -3.14 2.37 -15.73
C TYR A 112 -3.19 3.82 -15.21
N GLN A 113 -3.44 4.00 -13.92
CA GLN A 113 -3.61 5.32 -13.31
C GLN A 113 -2.51 5.71 -12.31
N GLY A 114 -1.48 4.91 -12.16
CA GLY A 114 -0.47 5.08 -11.13
C GLY A 114 -0.71 4.14 -9.96
N ASN A 115 -0.09 4.41 -8.81
CA ASN A 115 -0.30 3.62 -7.59
C ASN A 115 -1.70 3.85 -7.00
N TYR A 116 -2.03 3.18 -5.90
CA TYR A 116 -3.33 3.28 -5.24
C TYR A 116 -3.74 4.72 -4.87
N GLU A 117 -2.80 5.52 -4.38
CA GLU A 117 -3.04 6.90 -3.98
C GLU A 117 -3.30 7.78 -5.20
N GLU A 118 -2.46 7.67 -6.24
CA GLU A 118 -2.62 8.40 -7.51
C GLU A 118 -3.95 8.07 -8.18
N THR A 119 -4.33 6.78 -8.22
CA THR A 119 -5.63 6.33 -8.75
C THR A 119 -6.80 6.95 -7.98
N ALA A 120 -6.75 6.95 -6.64
CA ALA A 120 -7.80 7.53 -5.81
C ALA A 120 -7.89 9.06 -5.94
N GLN A 121 -6.75 9.75 -6.09
CA GLN A 121 -6.71 11.19 -6.34
C GLN A 121 -7.31 11.52 -7.70
N LYS A 122 -6.93 10.81 -8.76
CA LYS A 122 -7.48 10.95 -10.11
C LYS A 122 -8.98 10.64 -10.14
N LEU A 123 -9.44 9.61 -9.42
CA LEU A 123 -10.86 9.32 -9.30
C LEU A 123 -11.63 10.47 -8.63
N THR A 124 -11.06 11.07 -7.59
CA THR A 124 -11.65 12.24 -6.92
C THR A 124 -11.79 13.44 -7.89
N GLN A 125 -10.79 13.67 -8.74
CA GLN A 125 -10.84 14.72 -9.78
C GLN A 125 -11.86 14.38 -10.89
N ALA A 126 -11.87 13.13 -11.34
CA ALA A 126 -12.78 12.65 -12.37
C ALA A 126 -14.26 12.72 -11.94
N LEU A 127 -14.54 12.50 -10.66
CA LEU A 127 -15.89 12.67 -10.09
C LEU A 127 -16.37 14.12 -10.19
N ALA A 128 -15.50 15.09 -9.91
CA ALA A 128 -15.81 16.49 -10.05
C ALA A 128 -16.00 16.93 -11.53
N ALA A 129 -15.27 16.29 -12.45
CA ALA A 129 -15.31 16.58 -13.88
C ALA A 129 -16.40 15.78 -14.64
N GLY A 130 -17.04 14.78 -14.01
CA GLY A 130 -18.00 13.89 -14.68
C GLY A 130 -17.37 12.90 -15.67
N THR A 131 -16.07 12.61 -15.55
CA THR A 131 -15.27 11.77 -16.48
C THR A 131 -14.77 10.47 -15.82
N THR A 132 -15.59 9.86 -14.97
CA THR A 132 -15.22 8.68 -14.19
C THR A 132 -15.10 7.42 -15.05
N PRO A 133 -14.22 6.44 -14.68
CA PRO A 133 -14.24 5.10 -15.25
C PRO A 133 -15.53 4.36 -14.87
N ASP A 134 -15.70 3.14 -15.37
CA ASP A 134 -16.81 2.27 -14.99
C ASP A 134 -16.42 1.34 -13.86
N ILE A 135 -15.19 0.81 -13.91
CA ILE A 135 -14.56 -0.02 -12.88
C ILE A 135 -13.33 0.70 -12.36
N VAL A 136 -13.08 0.57 -11.07
CA VAL A 136 -11.84 1.07 -10.45
C VAL A 136 -11.27 0.06 -9.46
N LEU A 137 -9.95 -0.12 -9.50
CA LEU A 137 -9.21 -0.82 -8.47
C LEU A 137 -8.95 0.13 -7.30
N LEU A 138 -9.51 -0.18 -6.15
CA LEU A 138 -9.32 0.61 -4.92
C LEU A 138 -8.64 -0.24 -3.86
N SER A 139 -7.66 0.33 -3.17
CA SER A 139 -7.09 -0.33 -2.00
C SER A 139 -8.03 -0.24 -0.79
N ASP A 140 -7.71 -1.04 0.21
CA ASP A 140 -8.37 -1.11 1.52
C ASP A 140 -8.46 0.26 2.23
N VAL A 141 -7.49 1.15 2.01
CA VAL A 141 -7.48 2.50 2.62
C VAL A 141 -8.27 3.54 1.82
N TRP A 142 -8.75 3.22 0.61
CA TRP A 142 -9.39 4.22 -0.26
C TRP A 142 -10.86 3.96 -0.55
N TRP A 143 -11.31 2.70 -0.64
CA TRP A 143 -12.67 2.37 -1.04
C TRP A 143 -13.73 2.98 -0.10
N PHE A 144 -13.45 3.01 1.22
CA PHE A 144 -14.40 3.51 2.22
C PHE A 144 -14.73 5.00 2.03
N LYS A 145 -13.77 5.83 1.61
CA LYS A 145 -14.00 7.24 1.25
C LYS A 145 -15.06 7.36 0.15
N PHE A 146 -14.98 6.54 -0.89
CA PHE A 146 -15.92 6.56 -2.01
C PHE A 146 -17.28 5.96 -1.63
N TYR A 147 -17.29 4.97 -0.74
CA TYR A 147 -18.52 4.47 -0.11
C TYR A 147 -19.24 5.58 0.66
N LEU A 148 -18.56 6.31 1.54
CA LEU A 148 -19.15 7.41 2.32
C LEU A 148 -19.76 8.49 1.43
N ASN A 149 -19.19 8.74 0.27
CA ASN A 149 -19.67 9.74 -0.69
C ASN A 149 -20.72 9.21 -1.68
N ASP A 150 -21.27 8.02 -1.46
CA ASP A 150 -22.30 7.38 -2.29
C ASP A 150 -21.90 7.19 -3.77
N VAL A 151 -20.62 6.97 -4.02
CA VAL A 151 -20.05 6.86 -5.37
C VAL A 151 -20.11 5.43 -5.91
N LEU A 152 -20.06 4.44 -5.02
CA LEU A 152 -19.94 3.02 -5.37
C LEU A 152 -21.32 2.36 -5.55
N LEU A 153 -21.42 1.49 -6.55
CA LEU A 153 -22.63 0.71 -6.84
C LEU A 153 -22.81 -0.41 -5.79
N PRO A 154 -24.01 -0.56 -5.19
CA PRO A 154 -24.38 -1.79 -4.46
C PRO A 154 -24.42 -2.99 -5.41
N LEU A 155 -23.76 -4.10 -5.04
CA LEU A 155 -23.54 -5.22 -5.96
C LEU A 155 -24.42 -6.45 -5.71
N ASN A 156 -25.19 -6.49 -4.61
CA ASN A 156 -25.97 -7.67 -4.21
C ASN A 156 -26.93 -8.16 -5.31
N ASP A 157 -27.66 -7.26 -5.97
CA ASP A 157 -28.59 -7.61 -7.04
C ASP A 157 -27.87 -8.20 -8.25
N LEU A 158 -26.67 -7.69 -8.57
CA LEU A 158 -25.85 -8.22 -9.67
C LEU A 158 -25.29 -9.61 -9.32
N PHE A 159 -24.87 -9.85 -8.08
CA PHE A 159 -24.49 -11.18 -7.62
C PHE A 159 -25.65 -12.17 -7.73
N ALA A 160 -26.85 -11.78 -7.28
CA ALA A 160 -28.05 -12.61 -7.34
C ALA A 160 -28.48 -12.90 -8.78
N ALA A 161 -28.52 -11.88 -9.66
CA ALA A 161 -28.89 -12.02 -11.07
C ALA A 161 -27.95 -12.96 -11.84
N ASN A 162 -26.65 -12.95 -11.50
CA ASN A 162 -25.63 -13.82 -12.10
C ASN A 162 -25.45 -15.16 -11.35
N LYS A 163 -26.26 -15.45 -10.33
CA LYS A 163 -26.24 -16.70 -9.54
C LYS A 163 -24.87 -17.01 -8.95
N ILE A 164 -24.12 -15.98 -8.54
CA ILE A 164 -22.80 -16.13 -7.92
C ILE A 164 -22.98 -16.28 -6.41
N ASP A 165 -22.49 -17.40 -5.86
CA ASP A 165 -22.52 -17.63 -4.42
C ASP A 165 -21.45 -16.76 -3.72
N THR A 166 -21.93 -15.75 -3.00
CA THR A 166 -21.04 -14.85 -2.23
C THR A 166 -20.42 -15.54 -1.01
N LYS A 167 -20.97 -16.68 -0.54
CA LYS A 167 -20.43 -17.46 0.57
C LYS A 167 -19.16 -18.24 0.21
N ASP A 168 -18.89 -18.41 -1.09
CA ASP A 168 -17.64 -18.99 -1.58
C ASP A 168 -16.46 -18.02 -1.51
N TYR A 169 -16.71 -16.70 -1.39
CA TYR A 169 -15.61 -15.79 -1.06
C TYR A 169 -15.08 -16.08 0.35
N VAL A 170 -13.79 -15.85 0.53
CA VAL A 170 -13.13 -15.96 1.85
C VAL A 170 -13.70 -14.89 2.77
N ASP A 171 -14.28 -15.30 3.90
CA ASP A 171 -15.09 -14.44 4.77
C ASP A 171 -14.40 -13.11 5.16
N PRO A 172 -13.19 -13.08 5.76
CA PRO A 172 -12.57 -11.80 6.13
C PRO A 172 -12.26 -10.91 4.93
N LEU A 173 -12.17 -11.44 3.71
CA LEU A 173 -11.88 -10.66 2.51
C LEU A 173 -13.12 -9.99 1.93
N ILE A 174 -14.26 -10.70 1.88
CA ILE A 174 -15.52 -10.12 1.36
C ILE A 174 -16.18 -9.19 2.38
N GLU A 175 -16.01 -9.46 3.68
CA GLU A 175 -16.52 -8.63 4.76
C GLU A 175 -15.93 -7.21 4.73
N GLU A 176 -14.65 -7.07 4.36
CA GLU A 176 -14.01 -5.75 4.26
C GLU A 176 -14.70 -4.81 3.26
N GLY A 177 -15.27 -5.33 2.17
CA GLY A 177 -16.00 -4.57 1.16
C GLY A 177 -17.50 -4.49 1.40
N THR A 178 -17.98 -4.97 2.56
CA THR A 178 -19.40 -5.09 2.88
C THR A 178 -19.79 -4.12 3.99
N ARG A 179 -20.87 -3.36 3.79
CA ARG A 179 -21.47 -2.48 4.80
C ARG A 179 -22.96 -2.77 4.95
N LYS A 180 -23.40 -3.01 6.20
CA LYS A 180 -24.82 -3.34 6.48
C LYS A 180 -25.39 -4.47 5.58
N GLY A 181 -24.56 -5.49 5.29
CA GLY A 181 -24.95 -6.63 4.44
C GLY A 181 -24.94 -6.34 2.93
N VAL A 182 -24.49 -5.15 2.49
CA VAL A 182 -24.38 -4.76 1.09
C VAL A 182 -22.93 -4.72 0.65
N ILE A 183 -22.61 -5.39 -0.45
CA ILE A 183 -21.28 -5.47 -1.04
C ILE A 183 -21.08 -4.27 -1.98
N TYR A 184 -20.04 -3.48 -1.77
CA TYR A 184 -19.66 -2.33 -2.60
C TYR A 184 -18.29 -2.49 -3.26
N TRP A 185 -17.46 -3.39 -2.74
CA TRP A 185 -16.09 -3.61 -3.16
C TRP A 185 -15.77 -5.10 -3.08
N VAL A 186 -15.43 -5.69 -4.24
CA VAL A 186 -15.19 -7.14 -4.35
C VAL A 186 -13.70 -7.42 -4.17
N PRO A 187 -13.28 -8.31 -3.26
CA PRO A 187 -11.88 -8.63 -3.08
C PRO A 187 -11.28 -9.20 -4.38
N PHE A 188 -10.11 -8.66 -4.77
CA PHE A 188 -9.40 -9.10 -5.97
C PHE A 188 -7.91 -9.37 -5.67
N ALA A 189 -7.11 -8.35 -5.44
CA ALA A 189 -5.69 -8.46 -5.13
C ALA A 189 -5.49 -8.40 -3.60
N ARG A 190 -5.74 -9.53 -2.93
CA ARG A 190 -5.73 -9.60 -1.45
C ARG A 190 -4.45 -10.23 -0.92
N SER A 191 -3.89 -9.61 0.08
CA SER A 191 -2.60 -9.97 0.69
C SER A 191 -2.67 -10.03 2.21
N THR A 192 -1.61 -10.58 2.78
CA THR A 192 -1.28 -10.50 4.20
C THR A 192 0.23 -10.28 4.34
N PRO A 193 0.74 -9.67 5.41
CA PRO A 193 2.16 -9.68 5.70
C PRO A 193 2.65 -11.10 5.94
N LEU A 194 3.84 -11.42 5.42
CA LEU A 194 4.58 -12.63 5.77
C LEU A 194 5.96 -12.24 6.28
N PHE A 195 6.58 -13.13 7.06
CA PHE A 195 7.97 -13.08 7.40
C PHE A 195 8.77 -13.79 6.30
N TYR A 196 9.66 -13.05 5.62
CA TYR A 196 10.57 -13.56 4.59
C TYR A 196 11.96 -13.70 5.17
N TYR A 197 12.65 -14.80 4.84
CA TYR A 197 14.01 -15.02 5.31
C TYR A 197 14.90 -15.66 4.23
N ASN A 198 16.19 -15.34 4.30
CA ASN A 198 17.23 -15.90 3.45
C ASN A 198 17.67 -17.26 4.02
N LYS A 199 17.26 -18.37 3.39
CA LYS A 199 17.59 -19.73 3.86
C LYS A 199 19.07 -20.03 3.90
N GLN A 200 19.85 -19.44 2.98
CA GLN A 200 21.32 -19.61 3.01
C GLN A 200 21.91 -18.98 4.27
N VAL A 201 21.50 -17.76 4.61
CA VAL A 201 21.95 -17.09 5.83
C VAL A 201 21.50 -17.86 7.08
N TRP A 202 20.28 -18.41 7.09
CA TRP A 202 19.80 -19.27 8.17
C TRP A 202 20.67 -20.51 8.35
N GLN A 203 21.00 -21.18 7.26
CA GLN A 203 21.90 -22.34 7.28
C GLN A 203 23.29 -22.00 7.78
N GLU A 204 23.90 -20.91 7.29
CA GLU A 204 25.20 -20.40 7.74
C GLU A 204 25.20 -20.07 9.25
N ALA A 205 24.08 -19.54 9.75
CA ALA A 205 23.89 -19.21 11.16
C ALA A 205 23.56 -20.42 12.06
N GLY A 206 23.38 -21.61 11.49
CA GLY A 206 22.98 -22.83 12.24
C GLY A 206 21.57 -22.73 12.79
N LEU A 207 20.67 -21.99 12.12
CA LEU A 207 19.28 -21.83 12.51
C LEU A 207 18.38 -22.91 11.84
N PRO A 208 17.25 -23.26 12.45
CA PRO A 208 16.30 -24.20 11.82
C PRO A 208 15.70 -23.58 10.56
N ASP A 209 15.41 -24.43 9.53
CA ASP A 209 14.77 -23.97 8.27
C ASP A 209 13.28 -23.64 8.49
N ARG A 210 13.02 -22.59 9.26
CA ARG A 210 11.72 -21.99 9.54
C ARG A 210 11.89 -20.54 9.96
N GLY A 211 10.82 -19.76 9.93
CA GLY A 211 10.80 -18.44 10.58
C GLY A 211 10.85 -18.54 12.11
N PRO A 212 11.15 -17.44 12.81
CA PRO A 212 11.05 -17.39 14.25
C PRO A 212 9.59 -17.54 14.70
N GLN A 213 9.37 -18.26 15.80
CA GLN A 213 8.02 -18.40 16.36
C GLN A 213 7.58 -17.14 17.09
N THR A 214 8.52 -16.45 17.73
CA THR A 214 8.27 -15.21 18.49
C THR A 214 9.30 -14.13 18.14
N TRP A 215 8.99 -12.88 18.41
CA TRP A 215 9.97 -11.80 18.35
C TRP A 215 11.13 -12.00 19.33
N ALA A 216 10.84 -12.60 20.50
CA ALA A 216 11.91 -12.94 21.46
C ALA A 216 12.91 -13.95 20.87
N GLU A 217 12.43 -15.02 20.23
CA GLU A 217 13.30 -15.96 19.52
C GLU A 217 14.09 -15.28 18.39
N PHE A 218 13.44 -14.38 17.63
CA PHE A 218 14.15 -13.64 16.58
C PHE A 218 15.30 -12.79 17.15
N LEU A 219 15.07 -12.11 18.29
CA LEU A 219 16.10 -11.32 18.94
C LEU A 219 17.30 -12.17 19.40
N GLU A 220 17.09 -13.42 19.81
CA GLU A 220 18.18 -14.35 20.11
C GLU A 220 18.97 -14.73 18.84
N TRP A 221 18.33 -14.70 17.66
CA TRP A 221 18.99 -15.01 16.38
C TRP A 221 19.71 -13.80 15.76
N VAL A 222 19.34 -12.58 16.12
CA VAL A 222 19.92 -11.34 15.59
C VAL A 222 21.45 -11.33 15.57
N PRO A 223 22.20 -11.71 16.65
CA PRO A 223 23.66 -11.70 16.63
C PRO A 223 24.27 -12.64 15.58
N LYS A 224 23.56 -13.70 15.17
CA LYS A 224 24.00 -14.66 14.16
C LYS A 224 23.67 -14.19 12.73
N LEU A 225 22.64 -13.35 12.60
CA LEU A 225 22.15 -12.83 11.32
C LEU A 225 22.82 -11.53 10.90
N LEU A 226 23.19 -10.70 11.87
CA LEU A 226 23.88 -9.43 11.65
C LEU A 226 25.32 -9.69 11.21
N LYS A 227 25.77 -9.02 10.14
CA LYS A 227 27.17 -9.10 9.70
C LYS A 227 27.79 -7.71 9.66
N LYS A 228 28.96 -7.58 10.29
CA LYS A 228 29.77 -6.35 10.30
C LYS A 228 31.19 -6.62 9.78
N GLU A 229 31.74 -5.64 9.11
CA GLU A 229 33.14 -5.59 8.69
C GLU A 229 33.74 -4.31 9.24
N GLY A 230 34.48 -4.42 10.36
CA GLY A 230 34.84 -3.28 11.19
C GLY A 230 33.57 -2.62 11.75
N ASP A 231 33.48 -1.30 11.60
CA ASP A 231 32.31 -0.52 12.05
C ASP A 231 31.16 -0.53 11.05
N LYS A 232 31.35 -1.09 9.86
CA LYS A 232 30.34 -1.11 8.79
C LYS A 232 29.46 -2.35 8.89
N THR A 233 28.15 -2.15 9.00
CA THR A 233 27.18 -3.24 8.82
C THR A 233 27.07 -3.57 7.33
N THR A 234 27.38 -4.82 6.97
CA THR A 234 27.30 -5.34 5.60
C THR A 234 26.07 -6.19 5.36
N ARG A 235 25.43 -6.69 6.43
CA ARG A 235 24.10 -7.33 6.39
C ARG A 235 23.38 -7.05 7.69
N TYR A 236 22.19 -6.48 7.60
CA TYR A 236 21.28 -6.31 8.73
C TYR A 236 20.50 -7.60 9.00
N ALA A 237 20.09 -7.83 10.25
CA ALA A 237 19.22 -8.96 10.57
C ALA A 237 17.81 -8.75 9.99
N PHE A 238 17.36 -7.48 9.91
CA PHE A 238 16.02 -7.14 9.45
C PHE A 238 15.99 -5.80 8.69
N ALA A 239 14.99 -5.63 7.81
CA ALA A 239 14.72 -4.36 7.14
C ALA A 239 13.28 -3.89 7.40
N HIS A 240 13.13 -2.60 7.72
CA HIS A 240 11.84 -1.92 7.80
C HIS A 240 11.59 -1.07 6.54
N PRO A 241 10.37 -1.03 5.96
CA PRO A 241 10.09 -0.07 4.90
C PRO A 241 10.03 1.35 5.44
N SER A 242 10.46 2.32 4.63
CA SER A 242 10.32 3.75 4.95
C SER A 242 9.05 4.38 4.34
N ALA A 243 8.35 3.69 3.43
CA ALA A 243 7.10 4.18 2.87
C ALA A 243 5.98 4.20 3.93
N ALA A 244 5.42 5.38 4.22
CA ALA A 244 4.53 5.62 5.35
C ALA A 244 3.30 4.67 5.40
N SER A 245 2.53 4.57 4.31
CA SER A 245 1.37 3.67 4.27
C SER A 245 1.78 2.20 4.48
N TYR A 246 2.94 1.81 3.96
CA TYR A 246 3.41 0.43 4.01
C TYR A 246 3.94 0.04 5.39
N ILE A 247 4.74 0.89 6.04
CA ILE A 247 5.20 0.62 7.42
C ILE A 247 4.03 0.63 8.41
N ALA A 248 3.03 1.49 8.23
CA ALA A 248 1.82 1.51 9.05
C ALA A 248 1.02 0.20 8.94
N TRP A 249 1.00 -0.41 7.74
CA TRP A 249 0.37 -1.71 7.54
C TRP A 249 1.13 -2.84 8.22
N LEU A 250 2.46 -2.89 8.07
CA LEU A 250 3.30 -3.94 8.64
C LEU A 250 3.45 -3.81 10.17
N PHE A 251 3.31 -2.61 10.72
CA PHE A 251 3.40 -2.39 12.17
C PHE A 251 2.11 -2.77 12.90
N GLN A 252 0.95 -2.69 12.27
CA GLN A 252 -0.33 -3.02 12.91
C GLN A 252 -0.37 -4.43 13.53
N PRO A 253 0.08 -5.51 12.85
CA PRO A 253 0.24 -6.82 13.47
C PRO A 253 1.07 -6.79 14.76
N VAL A 254 2.17 -6.05 14.79
CA VAL A 254 3.05 -5.96 15.95
C VAL A 254 2.35 -5.29 17.13
N VAL A 255 1.56 -4.24 16.86
CA VAL A 255 0.70 -3.61 17.89
C VAL A 255 -0.29 -4.61 18.48
N TRP A 256 -0.97 -5.40 17.64
CA TRP A 256 -1.90 -6.43 18.09
C TRP A 256 -1.22 -7.54 18.90
N GLN A 257 -0.02 -7.92 18.52
CA GLN A 257 0.82 -8.91 19.20
C GLN A 257 1.28 -8.43 20.60
N HIS A 258 1.23 -7.12 20.84
CA HIS A 258 1.45 -6.51 22.17
C HIS A 258 0.14 -6.28 22.93
N GLY A 259 -1.02 -6.64 22.35
CA GLY A 259 -2.34 -6.46 22.96
C GLY A 259 -2.97 -5.08 22.73
N GLY A 260 -2.32 -4.25 21.90
CA GLY A 260 -2.83 -2.93 21.50
C GLY A 260 -3.63 -2.95 20.20
N ARG A 261 -4.00 -1.76 19.75
CA ARG A 261 -4.62 -1.49 18.43
C ARG A 261 -4.41 -0.03 18.05
N TYR A 262 -4.64 0.31 16.79
CA TYR A 262 -4.64 1.71 16.37
C TYR A 262 -5.91 2.43 16.80
N SER A 263 -7.05 1.74 16.68
CA SER A 263 -8.36 2.22 17.13
C SER A 263 -9.35 1.08 17.34
N ASP A 264 -10.42 1.36 18.07
CA ASP A 264 -11.62 0.53 18.07
C ASP A 264 -12.44 0.74 16.76
N PRO A 265 -13.41 -0.15 16.47
CA PRO A 265 -14.27 -0.01 15.28
C PRO A 265 -15.15 1.26 15.28
N ASP A 266 -15.40 1.86 16.43
CA ASP A 266 -16.14 3.10 16.63
C ASP A 266 -15.28 4.37 16.46
N PHE A 267 -14.04 4.22 15.96
CA PHE A 267 -13.04 5.28 15.80
C PHE A 267 -12.43 5.82 17.10
N THR A 268 -12.62 5.17 18.24
CA THR A 268 -11.87 5.51 19.46
C THR A 268 -10.40 5.19 19.25
N ILE A 269 -9.53 6.20 19.28
CA ILE A 269 -8.10 6.06 19.00
C ILE A 269 -7.39 5.43 20.21
N ARG A 270 -6.49 4.45 19.95
CA ARG A 270 -5.78 3.65 20.94
C ARG A 270 -4.27 3.57 20.74
N ILE A 271 -3.74 4.14 19.66
CA ILE A 271 -2.30 4.03 19.31
C ILE A 271 -1.37 4.61 20.38
N GLN A 272 -1.85 5.54 21.21
CA GLN A 272 -1.10 6.17 22.30
C GLN A 272 -1.05 5.33 23.58
N GLU A 273 -1.77 4.21 23.65
CA GLU A 273 -1.81 3.36 24.83
C GLU A 273 -0.55 2.51 24.96
N ASP A 274 -0.19 2.13 26.20
CA ASP A 274 1.04 1.40 26.51
C ASP A 274 1.35 0.20 25.60
N PRO A 275 0.37 -0.68 25.23
CA PRO A 275 0.69 -1.82 24.36
C PRO A 275 1.19 -1.41 22.96
N ALA A 276 0.66 -0.34 22.38
CA ALA A 276 1.13 0.17 21.08
C ALA A 276 2.47 0.89 21.24
N VAL A 277 2.69 1.61 22.33
CA VAL A 277 3.96 2.25 22.65
C VAL A 277 5.07 1.20 22.83
N GLU A 278 4.79 0.07 23.50
CA GLU A 278 5.75 -1.04 23.64
C GLU A 278 6.10 -1.68 22.27
N ALA A 279 5.12 -1.85 21.39
CA ALA A 279 5.38 -2.27 20.02
C ALA A 279 6.30 -1.26 19.28
N GLY A 280 6.08 0.04 19.49
CA GLY A 280 6.92 1.11 18.98
C GLY A 280 8.35 1.07 19.52
N ARG A 281 8.52 0.71 20.80
CA ARG A 281 9.85 0.54 21.42
C ARG A 281 10.64 -0.61 20.81
N LEU A 282 9.99 -1.71 20.42
CA LEU A 282 10.64 -2.78 19.66
C LEU A 282 11.21 -2.26 18.33
N TYR A 283 10.44 -1.44 17.59
CA TYR A 283 10.91 -0.84 16.34
C TYR A 283 12.04 0.18 16.58
N LEU A 284 11.92 1.02 17.60
CA LEU A 284 12.98 1.96 17.99
C LEU A 284 14.26 1.23 18.37
N ALA A 285 14.17 0.20 19.21
CA ALA A 285 15.32 -0.61 19.62
C ALA A 285 16.00 -1.27 18.42
N SER A 286 15.23 -1.77 17.44
CA SER A 286 15.77 -2.42 16.25
C SER A 286 16.75 -1.56 15.46
N VAL A 287 16.45 -0.26 15.33
CA VAL A 287 17.31 0.70 14.61
C VAL A 287 18.37 1.31 15.48
N ARG A 288 18.07 1.58 16.76
CA ARG A 288 19.04 2.13 17.72
C ARG A 288 20.17 1.16 18.05
N ASP A 289 19.83 -0.12 18.20
CA ASP A 289 20.81 -1.19 18.46
C ASP A 289 21.49 -1.67 17.17
N GLY A 290 21.06 -1.16 16.01
CA GLY A 290 21.70 -1.33 14.72
C GLY A 290 21.55 -2.72 14.11
N TRP A 291 20.51 -3.50 14.50
CA TRP A 291 20.24 -4.78 13.88
C TRP A 291 19.18 -4.71 12.75
N ALA A 292 18.40 -3.64 12.69
CA ALA A 292 17.52 -3.36 11.56
C ALA A 292 17.85 -2.02 10.90
N VAL A 293 17.42 -1.88 9.65
CA VAL A 293 17.59 -0.67 8.84
C VAL A 293 16.26 -0.23 8.23
N PRO A 294 15.87 1.05 8.34
CA PRO A 294 14.79 1.61 7.53
C PRO A 294 15.30 1.86 6.12
N THR A 295 14.55 1.39 5.11
CA THR A 295 14.95 1.47 3.70
C THR A 295 13.79 1.81 2.78
N LYS A 296 14.09 2.38 1.63
CA LYS A 296 13.09 2.73 0.61
C LYS A 296 12.55 1.50 -0.13
N ASP A 297 13.39 0.49 -0.31
CA ASP A 297 13.04 -0.74 -1.03
C ASP A 297 13.53 -1.98 -0.25
N ILE A 298 12.69 -2.45 0.68
CA ILE A 298 12.99 -3.64 1.48
C ILE A 298 13.15 -4.90 0.64
N VAL A 299 12.46 -4.98 -0.51
CA VAL A 299 12.53 -6.14 -1.39
C VAL A 299 13.90 -6.18 -2.07
N ALA A 300 14.37 -5.05 -2.60
CA ALA A 300 15.69 -4.96 -3.18
C ALA A 300 16.79 -5.27 -2.16
N ASP A 301 16.73 -4.69 -0.95
CA ASP A 301 17.74 -4.94 0.09
C ASP A 301 17.74 -6.39 0.56
N PHE A 302 16.59 -7.02 0.67
CA PHE A 302 16.49 -8.43 0.98
C PHE A 302 17.06 -9.30 -0.15
N THR A 303 16.61 -9.11 -1.39
CA THR A 303 17.03 -9.95 -2.54
C THR A 303 18.51 -9.78 -2.91
N ASN A 304 19.11 -8.64 -2.56
CA ASN A 304 20.54 -8.38 -2.69
C ASN A 304 21.37 -8.86 -1.48
N GLY A 305 20.72 -9.40 -0.43
CA GLY A 305 21.39 -9.91 0.76
C GLY A 305 21.85 -8.84 1.75
N ALA A 306 21.45 -7.58 1.59
CA ALA A 306 21.72 -6.51 2.56
C ALA A 306 20.91 -6.66 3.87
N ALA A 307 19.78 -7.38 3.80
CA ALA A 307 19.01 -7.80 4.97
C ALA A 307 18.78 -9.32 4.95
N ALA A 308 18.88 -9.95 6.11
CA ALA A 308 18.67 -11.40 6.26
C ALA A 308 17.17 -11.76 6.28
N ALA A 309 16.32 -10.86 6.78
CA ALA A 309 14.89 -11.04 6.88
C ALA A 309 14.14 -9.70 6.71
N MET A 310 12.85 -9.82 6.39
CA MET A 310 11.91 -8.69 6.34
C MET A 310 10.48 -9.18 6.57
N MET A 311 9.59 -8.30 6.95
CA MET A 311 8.16 -8.48 6.73
C MET A 311 7.76 -7.79 5.43
N ALA A 312 7.04 -8.49 4.57
CA ALA A 312 6.55 -7.93 3.31
C ALA A 312 5.22 -8.55 2.89
N SER A 313 4.54 -7.89 1.96
CA SER A 313 3.29 -8.38 1.37
C SER A 313 3.50 -9.69 0.61
N THR A 314 2.50 -10.57 0.64
CA THR A 314 2.42 -11.73 -0.26
C THR A 314 2.48 -11.32 -1.74
N ALA A 315 1.98 -10.13 -2.10
CA ALA A 315 2.07 -9.58 -3.44
C ALA A 315 3.50 -9.50 -4.00
N SER A 316 4.49 -9.36 -3.12
CA SER A 316 5.90 -9.29 -3.51
C SER A 316 6.52 -10.67 -3.80
N LEU A 317 5.86 -11.77 -3.41
CA LEU A 317 6.46 -13.10 -3.39
C LEU A 317 6.99 -13.54 -4.76
N ARG A 318 6.18 -13.40 -5.82
CA ARG A 318 6.62 -13.80 -7.17
C ARG A 318 7.83 -13.00 -7.63
N GLY A 319 7.85 -11.69 -7.38
CA GLY A 319 8.99 -10.81 -7.68
C GLY A 319 10.23 -11.19 -6.88
N ILE A 320 10.09 -11.45 -5.58
CA ILE A 320 11.18 -11.88 -4.70
C ILE A 320 11.80 -13.18 -5.20
N LEU A 321 10.97 -14.20 -5.50
CA LEU A 321 11.46 -15.50 -6.00
C LEU A 321 12.16 -15.40 -7.35
N LYS A 322 11.79 -14.42 -8.19
CA LYS A 322 12.43 -14.16 -9.49
C LYS A 322 13.77 -13.44 -9.37
N THR A 323 13.94 -12.60 -8.35
CA THR A 323 15.11 -11.69 -8.22
C THR A 323 16.13 -12.14 -7.19
N ALA A 324 15.71 -12.87 -6.15
CA ALA A 324 16.63 -13.36 -5.12
C ALA A 324 17.64 -14.35 -5.72
N THR A 325 18.92 -14.20 -5.35
CA THR A 325 20.02 -15.07 -5.78
C THR A 325 20.26 -16.25 -4.82
N PHE A 326 19.40 -16.41 -3.83
CA PHE A 326 19.46 -17.43 -2.78
C PHE A 326 18.09 -18.05 -2.54
N PRO A 327 17.99 -19.23 -1.92
CA PRO A 327 16.72 -19.82 -1.55
C PRO A 327 15.97 -18.96 -0.52
N VAL A 328 14.71 -18.63 -0.82
CA VAL A 328 13.82 -17.82 0.02
C VAL A 328 12.90 -18.72 0.83
N GLY A 329 12.74 -18.42 2.12
CA GLY A 329 11.71 -18.97 2.98
C GLY A 329 10.64 -17.94 3.31
N THR A 330 9.40 -18.41 3.48
CA THR A 330 8.30 -17.64 4.05
C THR A 330 7.80 -18.31 5.33
N ALA A 331 7.34 -17.51 6.27
CA ALA A 331 6.78 -17.99 7.53
C ALA A 331 5.63 -17.08 7.98
N PHE A 332 4.85 -17.55 8.94
CA PHE A 332 3.94 -16.70 9.68
C PHE A 332 4.71 -15.58 10.36
N LEU A 333 4.02 -14.48 10.64
CA LEU A 333 4.63 -13.44 11.48
C LEU A 333 4.99 -14.03 12.86
N PRO A 334 6.11 -13.60 13.45
CA PRO A 334 6.46 -13.99 14.81
C PRO A 334 5.38 -13.53 15.79
N GLU A 335 5.11 -14.32 16.82
CA GLU A 335 4.21 -13.91 17.90
C GLU A 335 4.87 -12.90 18.83
N GLY A 336 4.09 -11.97 19.34
CA GLY A 336 4.50 -11.07 20.41
C GLY A 336 4.10 -11.57 21.81
N PRO A 337 4.26 -10.74 22.84
CA PRO A 337 3.99 -11.11 24.24
C PRO A 337 2.52 -11.49 24.51
N LYS A 338 1.59 -11.08 23.64
CA LYS A 338 0.15 -11.37 23.75
C LYS A 338 -0.36 -12.31 22.65
N GLY A 339 0.56 -13.01 21.99
CA GLY A 339 0.26 -14.02 20.98
C GLY A 339 0.35 -13.52 19.55
N PHE A 340 -0.37 -14.21 18.66
CA PHE A 340 -0.36 -13.95 17.23
C PHE A 340 -1.24 -12.75 16.85
N GLY A 341 -0.79 -11.99 15.86
CA GLY A 341 -1.56 -10.93 15.22
C GLY A 341 -1.14 -10.78 13.77
N CYS A 342 -2.10 -10.72 12.86
CA CYS A 342 -1.88 -10.48 11.44
C CYS A 342 -3.09 -9.82 10.80
N CYS A 343 -2.87 -8.88 9.90
CA CYS A 343 -3.93 -8.19 9.17
C CYS A 343 -4.02 -8.65 7.72
N THR A 344 -5.19 -8.50 7.13
CA THR A 344 -5.38 -8.51 5.69
C THR A 344 -4.90 -7.20 5.06
N GLY A 345 -4.73 -7.16 3.74
CA GLY A 345 -4.37 -5.97 2.99
C GLY A 345 -4.67 -6.11 1.50
N GLY A 346 -4.36 -5.07 0.73
CA GLY A 346 -4.44 -5.09 -0.72
C GLY A 346 -5.63 -4.33 -1.28
N SER A 347 -6.20 -4.81 -2.39
CA SER A 347 -7.22 -4.09 -3.14
C SER A 347 -8.36 -4.98 -3.63
N GLY A 348 -9.42 -4.35 -4.04
CA GLY A 348 -10.57 -4.95 -4.70
C GLY A 348 -11.11 -4.08 -5.81
N LEU A 349 -12.10 -4.58 -6.51
CA LEU A 349 -12.76 -3.95 -7.63
C LEU A 349 -14.10 -3.33 -7.20
N ALA A 350 -14.35 -2.11 -7.63
CA ALA A 350 -15.62 -1.42 -7.43
C ALA A 350 -16.17 -0.90 -8.76
N ILE A 351 -17.50 -0.84 -8.87
CA ILE A 351 -18.22 -0.24 -10.01
C ILE A 351 -18.77 1.11 -9.57
N LEU A 352 -18.70 2.11 -10.46
CA LEU A 352 -19.23 3.45 -10.19
C LEU A 352 -20.76 3.47 -10.36
N LYS A 353 -21.46 4.07 -9.40
CA LYS A 353 -22.94 4.08 -9.34
C LYS A 353 -23.59 4.90 -10.45
N ASN A 354 -22.94 5.97 -10.92
CA ASN A 354 -23.50 6.92 -11.88
C ASN A 354 -23.41 6.48 -13.35
N LYS A 355 -23.39 5.17 -13.60
CA LYS A 355 -23.30 4.60 -14.96
C LYS A 355 -24.65 4.04 -15.43
N PRO A 356 -24.92 4.00 -16.75
CA PRO A 356 -26.08 3.29 -17.29
C PRO A 356 -26.11 1.83 -16.83
N LYS A 357 -27.31 1.28 -16.64
CA LYS A 357 -27.50 -0.09 -16.14
C LYS A 357 -26.76 -1.12 -17.00
N GLU A 358 -26.81 -0.98 -18.33
CA GLU A 358 -26.07 -1.85 -19.26
C GLU A 358 -24.56 -1.85 -19.00
N ILE A 359 -23.98 -0.68 -18.73
CA ILE A 359 -22.56 -0.55 -18.39
C ILE A 359 -22.26 -1.18 -17.02
N GLN A 360 -23.15 -1.00 -16.02
CA GLN A 360 -23.01 -1.63 -14.71
C GLN A 360 -23.03 -3.17 -14.82
N GLU A 361 -23.93 -3.74 -15.62
CA GLU A 361 -24.03 -5.18 -15.87
C GLU A 361 -22.80 -5.69 -16.63
N ALA A 362 -22.33 -4.96 -17.64
CA ALA A 362 -21.10 -5.30 -18.38
C ALA A 362 -19.85 -5.23 -17.49
N ALA A 363 -19.73 -4.19 -16.66
CA ALA A 363 -18.67 -4.05 -15.67
C ALA A 363 -18.67 -5.20 -14.66
N PHE A 364 -19.86 -5.61 -14.20
CA PHE A 364 -19.98 -6.71 -13.27
C PHE A 364 -19.58 -8.06 -13.89
N LYS A 365 -19.78 -8.29 -15.19
CA LYS A 365 -19.28 -9.49 -15.88
C LYS A 365 -17.76 -9.62 -15.75
N TYR A 366 -17.03 -8.49 -15.84
CA TYR A 366 -15.57 -8.50 -15.63
C TYR A 366 -15.21 -8.78 -14.17
N LEU A 367 -15.88 -8.15 -13.21
CA LEU A 367 -15.65 -8.41 -11.79
C LEU A 367 -15.86 -9.90 -11.45
N ALA A 368 -16.96 -10.45 -11.93
CA ALA A 368 -17.32 -11.86 -11.75
C ALA A 368 -16.24 -12.79 -12.33
N PHE A 369 -15.78 -12.51 -13.56
CA PHE A 369 -14.73 -13.26 -14.23
C PHE A 369 -13.39 -13.17 -13.47
N ALA A 370 -12.94 -11.95 -13.14
CA ALA A 370 -11.65 -11.74 -12.50
C ALA A 370 -11.56 -12.37 -11.09
N THR A 371 -12.70 -12.63 -10.47
CA THR A 371 -12.80 -13.20 -9.12
C THR A 371 -13.45 -14.59 -9.09
N ASP A 372 -13.66 -15.24 -10.22
CA ASP A 372 -14.11 -16.64 -10.26
C ASP A 372 -13.00 -17.60 -9.79
N PRO A 373 -13.31 -18.87 -9.47
CA PRO A 373 -12.33 -19.81 -8.96
C PRO A 373 -11.11 -19.99 -9.88
N GLU A 374 -11.29 -20.10 -11.19
CA GLU A 374 -10.19 -20.32 -12.15
C GLU A 374 -9.29 -19.08 -12.22
N ASN A 375 -9.88 -17.90 -12.37
CA ASN A 375 -9.12 -16.68 -12.57
C ASN A 375 -8.45 -16.17 -11.30
N THR A 376 -9.05 -16.38 -10.11
CA THR A 376 -8.36 -16.06 -8.84
C THR A 376 -7.19 -17.01 -8.56
N MET A 377 -7.25 -18.28 -9.00
CA MET A 377 -6.09 -19.18 -8.99
C MET A 377 -4.98 -18.68 -9.91
N TRP A 378 -5.33 -18.37 -11.17
CA TRP A 378 -4.37 -17.83 -12.14
C TRP A 378 -3.70 -16.56 -11.60
N TRP A 379 -4.48 -15.63 -11.01
CA TRP A 379 -3.98 -14.40 -10.39
C TRP A 379 -2.98 -14.69 -9.27
N SER A 380 -3.35 -15.59 -8.36
CA SER A 380 -2.50 -16.00 -7.24
C SER A 380 -1.16 -16.60 -7.71
N GLN A 381 -1.20 -17.52 -8.67
CA GLN A 381 -0.02 -18.18 -9.22
C GLN A 381 0.93 -17.21 -9.93
N ASN A 382 0.41 -16.14 -10.55
CA ASN A 382 1.21 -15.16 -11.30
C ASN A 382 1.69 -13.97 -10.49
N THR A 383 1.16 -13.76 -9.27
CA THR A 383 1.48 -12.60 -8.44
C THR A 383 2.05 -12.96 -7.07
N GLY A 384 1.34 -13.76 -6.30
CA GLY A 384 1.57 -14.06 -4.88
C GLY A 384 0.42 -13.57 -4.00
N TYR A 385 -0.54 -12.80 -4.55
CA TYR A 385 -1.80 -12.53 -3.87
C TYR A 385 -2.56 -13.81 -3.56
N MET A 386 -3.36 -13.81 -2.50
CA MET A 386 -4.16 -14.96 -2.11
C MET A 386 -5.35 -15.16 -3.05
N PRO A 387 -5.77 -16.41 -3.35
CA PRO A 387 -7.05 -16.64 -3.98
C PRO A 387 -8.18 -16.11 -3.09
N VAL A 388 -9.18 -15.49 -3.70
CA VAL A 388 -10.29 -14.88 -2.95
C VAL A 388 -11.51 -15.80 -2.80
N ARG A 389 -11.46 -17.01 -3.37
CA ARG A 389 -12.55 -18.01 -3.32
C ARG A 389 -12.10 -19.25 -2.52
N LYS A 390 -12.98 -19.70 -1.60
CA LYS A 390 -12.75 -20.93 -0.81
C LYS A 390 -12.60 -22.16 -1.69
N SER A 391 -13.45 -22.29 -2.71
CA SER A 391 -13.39 -23.38 -3.68
C SER A 391 -12.09 -23.40 -4.48
N ALA A 392 -11.54 -22.24 -4.84
CA ALA A 392 -10.24 -22.14 -5.49
C ALA A 392 -9.11 -22.65 -4.59
N ILE A 393 -9.08 -22.19 -3.34
CA ILE A 393 -8.08 -22.63 -2.34
C ILE A 393 -8.14 -24.14 -2.14
N ALA A 394 -9.33 -24.72 -2.06
CA ALA A 394 -9.55 -26.14 -1.83
C ALA A 394 -9.34 -27.00 -3.09
N SER A 395 -9.20 -26.41 -4.27
CA SER A 395 -9.07 -27.16 -5.52
C SER A 395 -7.82 -28.05 -5.57
N GLN A 396 -7.92 -29.18 -6.28
CA GLN A 396 -6.76 -30.08 -6.45
C GLN A 396 -5.60 -29.40 -7.18
N GLU A 397 -5.91 -28.50 -8.11
CA GLU A 397 -4.91 -27.71 -8.84
C GLU A 397 -4.09 -26.84 -7.89
N MET A 398 -4.75 -26.05 -7.02
CA MET A 398 -4.03 -25.22 -6.05
C MET A 398 -3.29 -26.04 -5.00
N GLN A 399 -3.84 -27.17 -4.56
CA GLN A 399 -3.13 -28.06 -3.65
C GLN A 399 -1.86 -28.68 -4.27
N ASN A 400 -1.88 -28.99 -5.56
CA ASN A 400 -0.68 -29.43 -6.29
C ASN A 400 0.33 -28.27 -6.45
N PHE A 401 -0.15 -27.09 -6.83
CA PHE A 401 0.69 -25.89 -6.92
C PHE A 401 1.39 -25.57 -5.60
N TYR A 402 0.70 -25.67 -4.46
CA TYR A 402 1.29 -25.41 -3.14
C TYR A 402 2.33 -26.45 -2.72
N LYS A 403 2.20 -27.72 -3.16
CA LYS A 403 3.24 -28.72 -2.92
C LYS A 403 4.54 -28.40 -3.64
N GLU A 404 4.43 -27.90 -4.87
CA GLU A 404 5.57 -27.50 -5.69
C GLU A 404 6.13 -26.12 -5.30
N ASN A 405 5.28 -25.26 -4.75
CA ASN A 405 5.58 -23.88 -4.41
C ASN A 405 5.18 -23.54 -2.95
N PRO A 406 5.86 -24.12 -1.94
CA PRO A 406 5.42 -24.05 -0.53
C PRO A 406 5.36 -22.62 0.01
N ASN A 407 6.16 -21.68 -0.51
CA ASN A 407 6.12 -20.29 -0.10
C ASN A 407 4.76 -19.60 -0.38
N PHE A 408 4.01 -20.04 -1.38
CA PHE A 408 2.67 -19.51 -1.68
C PHE A 408 1.61 -20.04 -0.70
N LYS A 409 1.83 -21.21 -0.11
CA LYS A 409 0.91 -21.83 0.85
C LYS A 409 0.86 -21.09 2.18
N THR A 410 1.98 -20.52 2.61
CA THR A 410 2.13 -19.86 3.92
C THR A 410 1.04 -18.81 4.17
N ALA A 411 0.73 -17.97 3.17
CA ALA A 411 -0.30 -16.93 3.29
C ALA A 411 -1.70 -17.51 3.52
N VAL A 412 -2.02 -18.58 2.79
CA VAL A 412 -3.33 -19.24 2.88
C VAL A 412 -3.50 -19.97 4.21
N GLU A 413 -2.43 -20.59 4.71
CA GLU A 413 -2.41 -21.22 6.04
C GLU A 413 -2.51 -20.18 7.17
N GLN A 414 -1.98 -18.97 6.97
CA GLN A 414 -2.08 -17.87 7.92
C GLN A 414 -3.47 -17.19 7.90
N LEU A 415 -4.18 -17.22 6.76
CA LEU A 415 -5.43 -16.51 6.52
C LEU A 415 -6.52 -16.72 7.59
N PRO A 416 -6.76 -17.94 8.13
CA PRO A 416 -7.74 -18.13 9.21
C PRO A 416 -7.40 -17.41 10.52
N LYS A 417 -6.16 -16.97 10.68
CA LYS A 417 -5.66 -16.21 11.84
C LYS A 417 -5.58 -14.70 11.57
N THR A 418 -5.93 -14.25 10.37
CA THR A 418 -5.93 -12.84 10.01
C THR A 418 -7.26 -12.18 10.36
N ARG A 419 -7.25 -10.88 10.51
CA ARG A 419 -8.44 -10.07 10.70
C ARG A 419 -8.35 -8.76 9.91
N PRO A 420 -9.49 -8.10 9.63
CA PRO A 420 -9.53 -6.77 9.04
C PRO A 420 -8.72 -5.76 9.86
N GLN A 421 -8.24 -4.74 9.18
CA GLN A 421 -7.42 -3.69 9.77
C GLN A 421 -8.26 -2.75 10.67
N ASP A 422 -7.59 -2.06 11.59
CA ASP A 422 -8.22 -1.10 12.47
C ASP A 422 -8.73 0.14 11.71
N ALA A 423 -9.89 0.68 12.11
CA ALA A 423 -10.56 1.80 11.46
C ALA A 423 -9.66 3.04 11.29
N ALA A 424 -8.78 3.30 12.27
CA ALA A 424 -7.87 4.45 12.19
C ALA A 424 -6.97 4.43 10.98
N ARG A 425 -6.55 3.24 10.50
CA ARG A 425 -5.68 3.13 9.34
C ARG A 425 -6.45 3.19 8.02
N VAL A 426 -7.60 2.52 7.94
CA VAL A 426 -8.26 2.26 6.64
C VAL A 426 -9.46 3.16 6.38
N TRP A 427 -10.09 3.73 7.42
CA TRP A 427 -11.32 4.53 7.29
C TRP A 427 -11.16 6.00 7.63
N ILE A 428 -10.11 6.39 8.36
CA ILE A 428 -9.78 7.80 8.57
C ILE A 428 -8.99 8.31 7.37
N PRO A 429 -9.35 9.43 6.74
CA PRO A 429 -8.60 10.01 5.64
C PRO A 429 -7.12 10.20 5.98
N ASN A 430 -6.24 9.65 5.16
CA ASN A 430 -4.78 9.63 5.37
C ASN A 430 -4.34 8.96 6.69
N GLY A 431 -5.17 8.15 7.33
CA GLY A 431 -4.83 7.48 8.59
C GLY A 431 -3.57 6.63 8.49
N ASP A 432 -3.40 5.93 7.38
CA ASP A 432 -2.20 5.17 7.03
C ASP A 432 -0.94 6.07 6.94
N GLN A 433 -1.06 7.25 6.32
CA GLN A 433 0.02 8.22 6.20
C GLN A 433 0.36 8.88 7.55
N ILE A 434 -0.67 9.23 8.34
CA ILE A 434 -0.49 9.83 9.67
C ILE A 434 0.27 8.87 10.59
N ILE A 435 -0.15 7.61 10.64
CA ILE A 435 0.52 6.57 11.43
C ILE A 435 1.93 6.33 10.92
N GLY A 436 2.10 6.20 9.60
CA GLY A 436 3.39 5.92 8.99
C GLY A 436 4.42 7.03 9.17
N LYS A 437 4.03 8.29 9.11
CA LYS A 437 4.90 9.43 9.44
C LYS A 437 5.30 9.44 10.91
N GLY A 438 4.41 9.01 11.80
CA GLY A 438 4.78 8.75 13.19
C GLY A 438 5.84 7.65 13.31
N LEU A 439 5.69 6.56 12.58
CA LEU A 439 6.68 5.47 12.57
C LEU A 439 8.01 5.88 11.94
N GLU A 440 8.01 6.79 10.95
CA GLU A 440 9.24 7.39 10.42
C GLU A 440 10.00 8.17 11.51
N ARG A 441 9.29 8.95 12.35
CA ARG A 441 9.90 9.61 13.51
C ARG A 441 10.55 8.61 14.47
N VAL A 442 9.90 7.47 14.69
CA VAL A 442 10.44 6.41 15.56
C VAL A 442 11.63 5.70 14.92
N THR A 443 11.56 5.30 13.65
CA THR A 443 12.56 4.43 13.01
C THR A 443 13.72 5.19 12.35
N VAL A 444 13.49 6.41 11.86
CA VAL A 444 14.51 7.20 11.18
C VAL A 444 15.04 8.30 12.08
N GLN A 445 14.18 9.04 12.77
CA GLN A 445 14.57 10.14 13.66
C GLN A 445 14.89 9.65 15.09
N GLN A 446 14.56 8.37 15.39
CA GLN A 446 14.78 7.70 16.68
C GLN A 446 14.14 8.41 17.88
N GLU A 447 12.98 9.02 17.65
CA GLU A 447 12.17 9.65 18.70
C GLU A 447 11.46 8.59 19.58
N ASP A 448 11.17 8.95 20.84
CA ASP A 448 10.44 8.07 21.75
C ASP A 448 9.00 7.85 21.29
N PRO A 449 8.54 6.59 21.15
CA PRO A 449 7.19 6.27 20.66
C PRO A 449 6.05 6.87 21.48
N ALA A 450 6.22 7.05 22.80
CA ALA A 450 5.15 7.58 23.65
C ALA A 450 4.76 9.00 23.25
N GLY A 451 5.74 9.88 23.02
CA GLY A 451 5.50 11.23 22.54
C GLY A 451 4.96 11.27 21.11
N VAL A 452 5.56 10.46 20.24
CA VAL A 452 5.18 10.38 18.83
C VAL A 452 3.73 9.88 18.68
N PHE A 453 3.37 8.80 19.36
CA PHE A 453 2.03 8.22 19.23
C PHE A 453 0.94 9.06 19.90
N ALA A 454 1.27 9.85 20.94
CA ALA A 454 0.37 10.86 21.47
C ALA A 454 0.04 11.95 20.44
N ASP A 455 1.02 12.39 19.64
CA ASP A 455 0.79 13.38 18.56
C ASP A 455 0.01 12.77 17.39
N VAL A 456 0.31 11.53 17.02
CA VAL A 456 -0.43 10.75 16.02
C VAL A 456 -1.89 10.60 16.44
N ALA A 457 -2.15 10.24 17.71
CA ALA A 457 -3.50 10.06 18.24
C ALA A 457 -4.33 11.35 18.14
N LYS A 458 -3.79 12.51 18.57
CA LYS A 458 -4.47 13.81 18.45
C LYS A 458 -4.86 14.13 17.01
N THR A 459 -3.97 13.78 16.06
CA THR A 459 -4.24 14.02 14.65
C THR A 459 -5.34 13.11 14.14
N LEU A 460 -5.28 11.80 14.44
CA LEU A 460 -6.32 10.83 14.06
C LEU A 460 -7.68 11.17 14.67
N GLU A 461 -7.75 11.58 15.94
CA GLU A 461 -8.99 12.00 16.60
C GLU A 461 -9.65 13.20 15.88
N ARG A 462 -8.85 14.17 15.44
CA ARG A 462 -9.34 15.32 14.67
C ARG A 462 -9.91 14.86 13.32
N GLU A 463 -9.18 14.03 12.58
CA GLU A 463 -9.58 13.55 11.25
C GLU A 463 -10.73 12.53 11.30
N ALA A 464 -10.94 11.83 12.42
CA ALA A 464 -12.04 10.89 12.61
C ALA A 464 -13.41 11.58 12.74
N LYS A 465 -13.47 12.77 13.34
CA LYS A 465 -14.74 13.47 13.64
C LYS A 465 -15.66 13.63 12.42
N PRO A 466 -15.20 14.19 11.28
CA PRO A 466 -16.06 14.34 10.09
C PRO A 466 -16.47 12.99 9.51
N VAL A 467 -15.61 11.94 9.61
CA VAL A 467 -15.92 10.59 9.14
C VAL A 467 -17.08 9.98 9.93
N VAL A 468 -17.02 10.07 11.26
CA VAL A 468 -18.09 9.56 12.15
C VAL A 468 -19.41 10.27 11.87
N GLU A 469 -19.40 11.60 11.68
CA GLU A 469 -20.59 12.36 11.32
C GLU A 469 -21.17 11.97 9.96
N GLN A 470 -20.30 11.78 8.96
CA GLN A 470 -20.72 11.37 7.64
C GLN A 470 -21.25 9.94 7.63
N LEU A 471 -20.64 9.04 8.40
CA LEU A 471 -21.08 7.65 8.56
C LEU A 471 -22.48 7.59 9.21
N LYS A 472 -22.72 8.38 10.25
CA LYS A 472 -24.04 8.50 10.87
C LYS A 472 -25.10 8.98 9.88
N ARG A 473 -24.79 9.94 9.01
CA ARG A 473 -25.72 10.40 7.97
C ARG A 473 -26.00 9.35 6.89
N ARG A 474 -25.02 8.50 6.59
CA ARG A 474 -25.15 7.49 5.53
C ARG A 474 -25.83 6.19 6.01
N GLU A 475 -25.55 5.79 7.24
CA GLU A 475 -25.99 4.48 7.78
C GLU A 475 -27.09 4.58 8.86
N GLY A 476 -27.36 5.76 9.39
CA GLY A 476 -28.45 6.05 10.35
C GLY A 476 -29.68 6.45 9.62
#